data_62d3c929d500e2e8766f265b6c842fa5
#
_entry.id   62d3c929d500e2e8766f265b6c842fa5
#
_cell.length_a   1.000
_cell.length_b   1.000
_cell.length_c   1.000
_cell.angle_alpha   90.00
_cell.angle_beta   90.00
_cell.angle_gamma   90.00
#
_symmetry.space_group_name_H-M   'P 1'
#
loop_
_entity.id
_entity.type
_entity.pdbx_description
1 polymer ?
#
loop_
_entity_poly.entity_id
_entity_poly.type
_entity_poly.pdbx_seq_one_letter_code
_entity_poly.pdbx_strand_id
1 'polypeptide(L)'
;IKLDGTSIRFDANRFYYGDIEGNGKYRVQLFNAYGAGSVGNAVPLSPFSNVENQGTEPAIHFKEKLEIVCTVITDGTGAGIYTPNLVTVNPDWGSAWGYNAGATFEVKYENFQYSLVASQFDIKYESADYAAGSIMTFVEVADIYKYFPGLHATLDNLYLDGKEVTFDASKVLDANESPKYRLELWNCY
;
A
#
# COMPACT_ATOMS: atom_id res chain seq x y z
N ILE A 1 -2.22 -6.97 26.07
CA ILE A 1 -3.06 -5.77 26.21
C ILE A 1 -2.97 -5.29 27.64
N LYS A 2 -2.80 -3.97 27.83
CA LYS A 2 -2.84 -3.35 29.18
C LYS A 2 -3.75 -2.12 29.14
N LEU A 3 -4.50 -1.92 30.21
CA LEU A 3 -5.26 -0.70 30.46
C LEU A 3 -4.66 -0.02 31.70
N ASP A 4 -4.21 1.22 31.55
CA ASP A 4 -3.55 2.01 32.62
C ASP A 4 -2.46 1.22 33.36
N GLY A 5 -1.61 0.52 32.60
CA GLY A 5 -0.53 -0.31 33.10
C GLY A 5 -0.94 -1.71 33.58
N THR A 6 -2.22 -1.98 33.77
CA THR A 6 -2.72 -3.28 34.22
C THR A 6 -2.96 -4.21 33.06
N SER A 7 -2.30 -5.38 33.07
CA SER A 7 -2.53 -6.42 32.06
C SER A 7 -3.93 -6.98 32.18
N ILE A 8 -4.62 -7.07 31.04
CA ILE A 8 -5.93 -7.70 30.94
C ILE A 8 -5.84 -9.03 30.17
N ARG A 9 -6.73 -9.95 30.52
CA ARG A 9 -6.85 -11.20 29.79
C ARG A 9 -7.56 -10.94 28.47
N PHE A 10 -7.24 -11.74 27.48
CA PHE A 10 -7.92 -11.77 26.20
C PHE A 10 -7.92 -13.20 25.66
N ASP A 11 -8.86 -13.47 24.78
CA ASP A 11 -8.95 -14.75 24.04
C ASP A 11 -8.45 -14.50 22.61
N ALA A 12 -7.27 -15.02 22.31
CA ALA A 12 -6.64 -14.84 21.00
C ALA A 12 -7.46 -15.48 19.84
N ASN A 13 -8.30 -16.47 20.15
CA ASN A 13 -9.14 -17.14 19.13
C ASN A 13 -10.38 -16.31 18.74
N ARG A 14 -10.64 -15.22 19.47
CA ARG A 14 -11.78 -14.35 19.23
C ARG A 14 -11.43 -13.04 18.58
N PHE A 15 -10.19 -12.82 18.23
CA PHE A 15 -9.84 -11.69 17.39
C PHE A 15 -10.50 -11.81 16.01
N TYR A 16 -11.11 -10.73 15.58
CA TYR A 16 -11.54 -10.59 14.19
C TYR A 16 -10.56 -9.68 13.46
N TYR A 17 -9.98 -10.16 12.38
CA TYR A 17 -8.91 -9.46 11.69
C TYR A 17 -8.99 -9.64 10.17
N GLY A 18 -8.37 -8.73 9.46
CA GLY A 18 -8.33 -8.70 8.00
C GLY A 18 -8.74 -7.33 7.44
N ASP A 19 -8.96 -7.29 6.15
CA ASP A 19 -9.60 -6.15 5.49
C ASP A 19 -11.13 -6.25 5.62
N ILE A 20 -11.61 -5.92 6.82
CA ILE A 20 -13.00 -6.11 7.23
C ILE A 20 -13.98 -5.24 6.41
N GLU A 21 -13.49 -4.09 5.94
CA GLU A 21 -14.31 -3.12 5.22
C GLU A 21 -14.07 -3.12 3.71
N GLY A 22 -13.15 -3.95 3.21
CA GLY A 22 -12.79 -3.99 1.79
C GLY A 22 -12.14 -2.70 1.29
N ASN A 23 -11.48 -1.96 2.18
CA ASN A 23 -10.88 -0.66 1.89
C ASN A 23 -9.34 -0.66 1.85
N GLY A 24 -8.74 -1.84 1.82
CA GLY A 24 -7.28 -2.03 1.79
C GLY A 24 -6.59 -1.82 3.14
N LYS A 25 -7.35 -1.63 4.23
CA LYS A 25 -6.78 -1.44 5.56
C LYS A 25 -6.90 -2.71 6.39
N TYR A 26 -5.78 -3.21 6.85
CA TYR A 26 -5.76 -4.33 7.78
C TYR A 26 -6.17 -3.86 9.17
N ARG A 27 -7.11 -4.58 9.76
CA ARG A 27 -7.70 -4.24 11.05
C ARG A 27 -7.65 -5.45 11.98
N VAL A 28 -7.33 -5.22 13.24
CA VAL A 28 -7.49 -6.21 14.32
C VAL A 28 -8.51 -5.65 15.29
N GLN A 29 -9.65 -6.28 15.37
CA GLN A 29 -10.73 -5.87 16.28
C GLN A 29 -10.55 -6.56 17.62
N LEU A 30 -10.35 -5.76 18.66
CA LEU A 30 -10.15 -6.24 20.01
C LEU A 30 -11.47 -6.36 20.78
N PHE A 31 -12.38 -5.45 20.52
CA PHE A 31 -13.67 -5.36 21.18
C PHE A 31 -14.70 -4.65 20.31
N ASN A 32 -15.94 -5.13 20.34
CA ASN A 32 -17.08 -4.51 19.68
C ASN A 32 -18.33 -4.75 20.55
N ALA A 33 -18.89 -3.68 21.07
CA ALA A 33 -20.08 -3.73 21.93
C ALA A 33 -21.29 -4.39 21.26
N TYR A 34 -21.47 -4.13 19.96
CA TYR A 34 -22.55 -4.68 19.17
C TYR A 34 -22.37 -6.16 18.79
N GLY A 35 -21.19 -6.68 19.01
CA GLY A 35 -20.83 -8.06 18.74
C GLY A 35 -20.63 -8.90 19.99
N ALA A 36 -21.22 -8.54 21.13
CA ALA A 36 -21.04 -9.24 22.38
C ALA A 36 -21.36 -10.75 22.22
N GLY A 37 -20.36 -11.59 22.53
CA GLY A 37 -20.43 -13.03 22.33
C GLY A 37 -20.00 -13.53 20.95
N SER A 38 -19.76 -12.65 19.98
CA SER A 38 -19.30 -13.00 18.64
C SER A 38 -17.78 -12.99 18.50
N VAL A 39 -17.31 -13.45 17.32
CA VAL A 39 -15.95 -13.18 16.86
C VAL A 39 -15.70 -11.68 16.89
N GLY A 40 -14.54 -11.26 17.40
CA GLY A 40 -14.21 -9.84 17.55
C GLY A 40 -14.35 -9.29 18.97
N ASN A 41 -14.82 -10.11 19.93
CA ASN A 41 -14.79 -9.78 21.36
C ASN A 41 -13.71 -10.56 22.09
N ALA A 42 -12.46 -10.28 21.74
CA ALA A 42 -11.30 -10.93 22.35
C ALA A 42 -11.11 -10.53 23.81
N VAL A 43 -11.56 -9.34 24.20
CA VAL A 43 -11.48 -8.83 25.57
C VAL A 43 -12.80 -9.10 26.27
N PRO A 44 -12.81 -9.94 27.31
CA PRO A 44 -14.01 -10.19 28.10
C PRO A 44 -14.38 -8.98 28.96
N LEU A 45 -15.68 -8.72 29.10
CA LEU A 45 -16.18 -7.61 29.91
C LEU A 45 -15.94 -7.79 31.41
N SER A 46 -15.86 -9.03 31.90
CA SER A 46 -15.69 -9.37 33.30
C SER A 46 -14.54 -10.39 33.44
N PRO A 47 -13.70 -10.32 34.46
CA PRO A 47 -13.80 -9.54 35.72
C PRO A 47 -12.94 -8.26 35.75
N PHE A 48 -12.73 -7.59 34.64
CA PHE A 48 -11.82 -6.43 34.61
C PHE A 48 -12.53 -5.17 35.05
N SER A 49 -11.96 -4.49 36.06
CA SER A 49 -12.46 -3.23 36.59
C SER A 49 -12.49 -2.09 35.56
N ASN A 50 -11.71 -2.22 34.49
CA ASN A 50 -11.61 -1.22 33.43
C ASN A 50 -12.55 -1.49 32.25
N VAL A 51 -13.39 -2.51 32.35
CA VAL A 51 -14.42 -2.83 31.34
C VAL A 51 -15.77 -2.74 32.01
N GLU A 52 -16.54 -1.76 31.63
CA GLU A 52 -17.80 -1.37 32.25
C GLU A 52 -18.91 -1.22 31.21
N ASN A 53 -20.14 -1.25 31.69
CA ASN A 53 -21.27 -0.81 30.90
C ASN A 53 -21.40 0.71 31.02
N GLN A 54 -21.54 1.37 29.88
CA GLN A 54 -21.91 2.80 29.81
C GLN A 54 -23.30 2.93 29.20
N GLY A 55 -24.20 3.43 29.99
CA GLY A 55 -25.59 3.47 29.54
C GLY A 55 -26.11 2.06 29.29
N THR A 56 -26.46 1.76 28.04
CA THR A 56 -26.91 0.43 27.61
C THR A 56 -25.83 -0.41 26.95
N GLU A 57 -24.65 0.18 26.67
CA GLU A 57 -23.59 -0.46 25.90
C GLU A 57 -22.36 -0.72 26.76
N PRO A 58 -21.81 -1.95 26.73
CA PRO A 58 -20.55 -2.24 27.37
C PRO A 58 -19.40 -1.53 26.64
N ALA A 59 -18.40 -1.09 27.42
CA ALA A 59 -17.25 -0.39 26.87
C ALA A 59 -15.96 -0.74 27.62
N ILE A 60 -14.82 -0.62 26.92
CA ILE A 60 -13.49 -0.69 27.53
C ILE A 60 -13.12 0.73 27.99
N HIS A 61 -12.81 0.86 29.27
CA HIS A 61 -12.43 2.12 29.88
C HIS A 61 -10.96 2.13 30.27
N PHE A 62 -10.29 3.22 29.96
CA PHE A 62 -8.97 3.56 30.47
C PHE A 62 -8.90 5.08 30.70
N LYS A 63 -8.09 5.51 31.65
CA LYS A 63 -7.95 6.93 32.01
C LYS A 63 -6.77 7.59 31.32
N GLU A 64 -5.68 6.87 31.20
CA GLU A 64 -4.42 7.41 30.73
C GLU A 64 -3.92 6.69 29.48
N LYS A 65 -3.93 5.34 29.47
CA LYS A 65 -3.21 4.59 28.46
C LYS A 65 -3.82 3.24 28.15
N LEU A 66 -4.00 2.99 26.85
CA LEU A 66 -4.19 1.65 26.30
C LEU A 66 -2.88 1.21 25.63
N GLU A 67 -2.31 0.11 26.08
CA GLU A 67 -1.11 -0.48 25.48
C GLU A 67 -1.43 -1.80 24.83
N ILE A 68 -1.02 -1.94 23.57
CA ILE A 68 -1.16 -3.16 22.81
C ILE A 68 0.22 -3.56 22.30
N VAL A 69 0.63 -4.77 22.65
CA VAL A 69 1.84 -5.39 22.10
C VAL A 69 1.39 -6.53 21.21
N CYS A 70 1.71 -6.46 19.93
CA CYS A 70 1.35 -7.47 18.95
C CYS A 70 2.54 -7.77 18.02
N THR A 71 2.49 -8.92 17.41
CA THR A 71 3.39 -9.28 16.30
C THR A 71 2.54 -9.39 15.05
N VAL A 72 2.93 -8.67 14.01
CA VAL A 72 2.34 -8.81 12.69
C VAL A 72 3.20 -9.79 11.91
N ILE A 73 2.56 -10.86 11.44
CA ILE A 73 3.21 -11.88 10.63
C ILE A 73 2.58 -11.80 9.24
N THR A 74 3.41 -11.65 8.22
CA THR A 74 2.99 -11.70 6.82
C THR A 74 3.45 -13.02 6.21
N ASP A 75 2.85 -13.42 5.11
CA ASP A 75 3.17 -14.67 4.41
C ASP A 75 4.14 -14.48 3.24
N GLY A 76 4.64 -13.27 3.06
CA GLY A 76 5.52 -12.92 1.94
C GLY A 76 4.79 -12.69 0.62
N THR A 77 3.47 -12.68 0.61
CA THR A 77 2.69 -12.37 -0.60
C THR A 77 3.06 -10.96 -1.10
N GLY A 78 3.39 -10.86 -2.37
CA GLY A 78 3.89 -9.64 -2.99
C GLY A 78 5.42 -9.55 -3.09
N ALA A 79 6.18 -10.43 -2.42
CA ALA A 79 7.61 -10.53 -2.70
C ALA A 79 7.85 -11.07 -4.12
N GLY A 80 8.84 -10.54 -4.81
CA GLY A 80 9.15 -10.97 -6.17
C GLY A 80 9.87 -9.90 -6.98
N ILE A 81 10.01 -10.19 -8.26
CA ILE A 81 10.62 -9.29 -9.23
C ILE A 81 9.51 -8.52 -9.95
N TYR A 82 9.65 -7.22 -9.98
CA TYR A 82 8.73 -6.30 -10.64
C TYR A 82 9.41 -5.62 -11.83
N THR A 83 8.63 -5.39 -12.87
CA THR A 83 9.10 -4.81 -14.12
C THR A 83 8.40 -3.49 -14.36
N PRO A 84 9.09 -2.35 -14.23
CA PRO A 84 8.54 -1.07 -14.64
C PRO A 84 8.46 -0.99 -16.17
N ASN A 85 7.35 -0.51 -16.69
CA ASN A 85 7.16 -0.26 -18.10
C ASN A 85 6.93 1.23 -18.36
N LEU A 86 7.58 1.78 -19.38
CA LEU A 86 7.23 3.09 -19.89
C LEU A 86 6.06 2.92 -20.86
N VAL A 87 4.96 3.59 -20.57
CA VAL A 87 3.75 3.55 -21.38
C VAL A 87 3.52 4.90 -22.02
N THR A 88 3.25 4.91 -23.31
CA THR A 88 2.87 6.11 -24.05
C THR A 88 1.52 5.88 -24.72
N VAL A 89 0.68 6.89 -24.73
CA VAL A 89 -0.66 6.85 -25.34
C VAL A 89 -0.71 7.85 -26.49
N ASN A 90 -1.13 7.39 -27.66
CA ASN A 90 -1.22 8.25 -28.82
C ASN A 90 -2.51 9.10 -28.85
N PRO A 91 -2.61 10.10 -29.75
CA PRO A 91 -3.79 10.97 -29.83
C PRO A 91 -5.10 10.26 -30.15
N ASP A 92 -5.06 9.07 -30.75
CA ASP A 92 -6.26 8.33 -31.12
C ASP A 92 -6.86 7.50 -29.97
N TRP A 93 -6.27 7.53 -28.79
CA TRP A 93 -6.69 6.79 -27.59
C TRP A 93 -6.74 5.26 -27.73
N GLY A 94 -6.70 4.74 -28.95
CA GLY A 94 -6.83 3.32 -29.25
C GLY A 94 -5.58 2.50 -28.97
N SER A 95 -4.47 3.15 -28.66
CA SER A 95 -3.18 2.48 -28.56
C SER A 95 -2.39 3.01 -27.38
N ALA A 96 -2.18 2.13 -26.41
CA ALA A 96 -1.21 2.34 -25.34
C ALA A 96 -0.08 1.33 -25.54
N TRP A 97 1.16 1.78 -25.42
CA TRP A 97 2.31 0.92 -25.57
C TRP A 97 3.16 0.99 -24.32
N GLY A 98 3.54 -0.18 -23.83
CA GLY A 98 4.48 -0.32 -22.75
C GLY A 98 5.74 -0.96 -23.28
N TYR A 99 6.86 -0.43 -22.88
CA TYR A 99 8.16 -0.98 -23.20
C TYR A 99 9.10 -0.90 -22.01
N ASN A 100 9.87 -1.96 -21.81
CA ASN A 100 10.90 -2.02 -20.80
C ASN A 100 12.20 -2.53 -21.42
N ALA A 101 13.27 -1.76 -21.26
CA ALA A 101 14.61 -2.12 -21.70
C ALA A 101 15.38 -3.04 -20.71
N GLY A 102 14.66 -3.86 -19.95
CA GLY A 102 15.24 -4.81 -19.00
C GLY A 102 15.40 -4.29 -17.58
N ALA A 103 14.88 -3.12 -17.26
CA ALA A 103 14.87 -2.62 -15.90
C ALA A 103 13.93 -3.45 -15.01
N THR A 104 14.43 -3.95 -13.89
CA THR A 104 13.65 -4.67 -12.89
C THR A 104 14.11 -4.30 -11.49
N PHE A 105 13.24 -4.48 -10.51
CA PHE A 105 13.62 -4.43 -9.11
C PHE A 105 12.98 -5.58 -8.34
N GLU A 106 13.57 -5.92 -7.22
CA GLU A 106 13.15 -7.05 -6.40
C GLU A 106 12.64 -6.56 -5.05
N VAL A 107 11.45 -7.02 -4.66
CA VAL A 107 10.95 -6.93 -3.30
C VAL A 107 11.22 -8.27 -2.62
N LYS A 108 12.08 -8.26 -1.60
CA LYS A 108 12.42 -9.44 -0.81
C LYS A 108 11.57 -9.56 0.43
N TYR A 109 11.34 -10.80 0.82
CA TYR A 109 10.71 -11.12 2.08
C TYR A 109 11.58 -12.11 2.84
N GLU A 110 12.14 -11.64 3.96
CA GLU A 110 13.02 -12.44 4.81
C GLU A 110 12.75 -12.10 6.28
N ASN A 111 12.78 -13.09 7.15
CA ASN A 111 12.58 -12.89 8.59
C ASN A 111 11.30 -12.10 8.94
N PHE A 112 10.20 -12.40 8.24
CA PHE A 112 8.90 -11.73 8.39
C PHE A 112 8.92 -10.23 8.05
N GLN A 113 9.87 -9.79 7.25
CA GLN A 113 10.00 -8.41 6.82
C GLN A 113 10.14 -8.30 5.31
N TYR A 114 9.47 -7.29 4.75
CA TYR A 114 9.73 -6.88 3.38
C TYR A 114 10.89 -5.90 3.35
N SER A 115 11.74 -6.06 2.38
CA SER A 115 12.76 -5.08 2.04
C SER A 115 12.68 -4.76 0.55
N LEU A 116 12.60 -3.49 0.25
CA LEU A 116 12.86 -2.92 -1.06
C LEU A 116 14.12 -2.09 -0.92
N VAL A 117 15.19 -2.55 -1.53
CA VAL A 117 16.37 -1.71 -1.68
C VAL A 117 16.01 -0.70 -2.76
N ALA A 118 16.05 0.60 -2.42
CA ALA A 118 15.88 1.64 -3.42
C ALA A 118 16.82 1.36 -4.58
N SER A 119 16.27 1.08 -5.75
CA SER A 119 17.05 0.84 -6.96
C SER A 119 16.79 1.97 -7.92
N GLN A 120 17.88 2.52 -8.43
CA GLN A 120 17.82 3.42 -9.56
C GLN A 120 17.83 2.57 -10.83
N PHE A 121 16.90 2.84 -11.75
CA PHE A 121 16.82 2.13 -13.02
C PHE A 121 16.56 3.08 -14.17
N ASP A 122 17.16 2.75 -15.32
CA ASP A 122 16.87 3.40 -16.59
C ASP A 122 15.75 2.66 -17.31
N ILE A 123 14.68 3.37 -17.64
CA ILE A 123 13.65 2.87 -18.54
C ILE A 123 13.81 3.60 -19.87
N LYS A 124 13.98 2.84 -20.96
CA LYS A 124 14.13 3.40 -22.30
C LYS A 124 13.00 2.94 -23.19
N TYR A 125 12.52 3.85 -23.99
CA TYR A 125 11.61 3.56 -25.07
C TYR A 125 12.28 3.96 -26.39
N GLU A 126 12.49 2.99 -27.25
CA GLU A 126 13.09 3.20 -28.58
C GLU A 126 12.15 2.65 -29.63
N SER A 127 11.52 3.51 -30.42
CA SER A 127 10.69 3.12 -31.56
C SER A 127 10.68 4.19 -32.62
N ALA A 128 10.98 3.79 -33.84
CA ALA A 128 10.88 4.67 -35.01
C ALA A 128 9.43 5.09 -35.32
N ASP A 129 8.45 4.33 -34.83
CA ASP A 129 7.03 4.58 -35.11
C ASP A 129 6.42 5.68 -34.21
N TYR A 130 7.20 6.24 -33.30
CA TYR A 130 6.75 7.18 -32.29
C TYR A 130 7.11 8.63 -32.52
N ALA A 131 7.38 9.00 -33.77
CA ALA A 131 7.59 10.40 -34.13
C ALA A 131 6.33 11.29 -33.96
N ALA A 132 5.17 10.69 -33.75
CA ALA A 132 3.88 11.39 -33.76
C ALA A 132 3.47 12.05 -32.41
N GLY A 133 4.26 11.87 -31.35
CA GLY A 133 3.95 12.44 -30.05
C GLY A 133 3.00 11.60 -29.20
N SER A 134 2.99 11.89 -27.92
CA SER A 134 2.14 11.22 -26.93
C SER A 134 1.27 12.24 -26.20
N ILE A 135 0.00 11.91 -25.99
CA ILE A 135 -0.93 12.69 -25.18
C ILE A 135 -0.82 12.35 -23.69
N MET A 136 -0.28 11.17 -23.38
CA MET A 136 -0.05 10.73 -22.01
C MET A 136 1.18 9.82 -21.97
N THR A 137 2.04 10.04 -20.99
CA THR A 137 3.23 9.22 -20.76
C THR A 137 3.38 8.96 -19.29
N PHE A 138 3.56 7.69 -18.92
CA PHE A 138 3.74 7.30 -17.51
C PHE A 138 4.60 6.03 -17.40
N VAL A 139 5.20 5.86 -16.23
CA VAL A 139 5.82 4.59 -15.84
C VAL A 139 4.78 3.80 -15.05
N GLU A 140 4.57 2.55 -15.42
CA GLU A 140 3.63 1.65 -14.76
C GLU A 140 4.34 0.40 -14.25
N VAL A 141 4.00 0.00 -13.03
CA VAL A 141 4.40 -1.28 -12.45
C VAL A 141 3.14 -2.05 -12.08
N ALA A 142 2.91 -3.17 -12.76
CA ALA A 142 1.74 -4.00 -12.54
C ALA A 142 1.75 -4.62 -11.15
N ASP A 143 0.57 -4.78 -10.56
CA ASP A 143 0.27 -5.53 -9.33
C ASP A 143 0.95 -5.06 -8.04
N ILE A 144 1.98 -4.26 -8.08
CA ILE A 144 2.77 -3.90 -6.90
C ILE A 144 1.96 -3.04 -5.91
N TYR A 145 1.12 -2.15 -6.40
CA TYR A 145 0.36 -1.22 -5.55
C TYR A 145 -0.69 -1.93 -4.69
N LYS A 146 -1.14 -3.10 -5.12
CA LYS A 146 -2.01 -3.97 -4.33
C LYS A 146 -1.38 -4.40 -3.01
N TYR A 147 -0.07 -4.65 -3.02
CA TYR A 147 0.67 -5.13 -1.86
C TYR A 147 1.38 -4.01 -1.10
N PHE A 148 1.77 -2.96 -1.81
CA PHE A 148 2.58 -1.85 -1.28
C PHE A 148 1.98 -0.49 -1.65
N PRO A 149 0.82 -0.13 -1.06
CA PRO A 149 0.14 1.12 -1.40
C PRO A 149 0.89 2.39 -0.94
N GLY A 150 1.95 2.23 -0.14
CA GLY A 150 2.85 3.31 0.25
C GLY A 150 4.09 3.45 -0.62
N LEU A 151 4.15 2.71 -1.73
CA LEU A 151 5.27 2.82 -2.68
C LEU A 151 5.25 4.19 -3.37
N HIS A 152 6.41 4.82 -3.44
CA HIS A 152 6.63 6.07 -4.17
C HIS A 152 7.89 5.96 -5.02
N ALA A 153 7.89 6.65 -6.15
CA ALA A 153 9.07 6.81 -6.99
C ALA A 153 9.34 8.29 -7.23
N THR A 154 10.59 8.62 -7.53
CA THR A 154 11.01 9.94 -7.99
C THR A 154 11.50 9.86 -9.42
N LEU A 155 11.23 10.90 -10.19
CA LEU A 155 11.87 11.08 -11.49
C LEU A 155 13.13 11.90 -11.28
N ASP A 156 14.29 11.29 -11.54
CA ASP A 156 15.57 11.96 -11.36
C ASP A 156 15.99 12.71 -12.62
N ASN A 157 15.91 12.05 -13.79
CA ASN A 157 16.26 12.63 -15.07
C ASN A 157 15.28 12.18 -16.17
N LEU A 158 15.07 13.03 -17.15
CA LEU A 158 14.30 12.75 -18.35
C LEU A 158 15.14 13.09 -19.59
N TYR A 159 15.17 12.16 -20.54
CA TYR A 159 15.88 12.35 -21.82
C TYR A 159 14.93 12.12 -22.99
N LEU A 160 14.97 13.03 -23.97
CA LEU A 160 14.31 12.88 -25.25
C LEU A 160 15.40 12.88 -26.35
N ASP A 161 15.46 11.80 -27.12
CA ASP A 161 16.48 11.60 -28.15
C ASP A 161 17.91 11.84 -27.66
N GLY A 162 18.18 11.34 -26.45
CA GLY A 162 19.49 11.45 -25.79
C GLY A 162 19.84 12.82 -25.24
N LYS A 163 18.94 13.80 -25.32
CA LYS A 163 19.12 15.12 -24.71
C LYS A 163 18.33 15.22 -23.42
N GLU A 164 18.99 15.69 -22.37
CA GLU A 164 18.34 15.94 -21.09
C GLU A 164 17.30 17.06 -21.24
N VAL A 165 16.13 16.84 -20.67
CA VAL A 165 15.01 17.76 -20.67
C VAL A 165 14.74 18.23 -19.25
N THR A 166 14.64 19.54 -19.09
CA THR A 166 14.20 20.11 -17.82
C THR A 166 12.71 19.82 -17.63
N PHE A 167 12.34 19.33 -16.46
CA PHE A 167 10.95 19.09 -16.09
C PHE A 167 10.63 19.70 -14.72
N ASP A 168 9.36 19.93 -14.46
CA ASP A 168 8.87 20.38 -13.17
C ASP A 168 8.47 19.18 -12.32
N ALA A 169 9.31 18.84 -11.34
CA ALA A 169 9.09 17.69 -10.47
C ALA A 169 7.76 17.76 -9.70
N SER A 170 7.21 18.95 -9.48
CA SER A 170 5.92 19.12 -8.79
C SER A 170 4.72 18.68 -9.64
N LYS A 171 4.93 18.47 -10.94
CA LYS A 171 3.92 18.03 -11.89
C LYS A 171 4.01 16.53 -12.22
N VAL A 172 5.01 15.87 -11.69
CA VAL A 172 5.11 14.39 -11.76
C VAL A 172 4.20 13.83 -10.68
N LEU A 173 3.22 13.04 -11.05
CA LEU A 173 2.16 12.61 -10.16
C LEU A 173 2.15 11.10 -9.95
N ASP A 174 1.95 10.68 -8.71
CA ASP A 174 1.54 9.32 -8.39
C ASP A 174 0.06 9.14 -8.76
N ALA A 175 -0.19 8.64 -9.96
CA ALA A 175 -1.54 8.38 -10.49
C ALA A 175 -1.95 6.93 -10.21
N ASN A 176 -1.84 6.51 -8.95
CA ASN A 176 -1.97 5.11 -8.57
C ASN A 176 -3.42 4.65 -8.65
N GLU A 177 -3.62 3.53 -9.33
CA GLU A 177 -4.88 2.84 -9.44
C GLU A 177 -4.66 1.36 -9.13
N SER A 178 -5.09 0.92 -7.95
CA SER A 178 -4.92 -0.49 -7.56
C SER A 178 -5.44 -1.44 -8.66
N PRO A 179 -4.68 -2.46 -9.05
CA PRO A 179 -3.46 -2.97 -8.41
C PRO A 179 -2.13 -2.34 -8.87
N LYS A 180 -2.16 -1.36 -9.75
CA LYS A 180 -0.98 -0.82 -10.44
C LYS A 180 -0.40 0.37 -9.69
N TYR A 181 0.93 0.45 -9.64
CA TYR A 181 1.64 1.69 -9.38
C TYR A 181 1.86 2.44 -10.68
N ARG A 182 1.55 3.73 -10.70
CA ARG A 182 1.73 4.58 -11.88
C ARG A 182 2.36 5.91 -11.51
N LEU A 183 3.45 6.25 -12.17
CA LEU A 183 4.10 7.55 -12.11
C LEU A 183 3.82 8.29 -13.41
N GLU A 184 2.97 9.30 -13.36
CA GLU A 184 2.57 10.06 -14.53
C GLU A 184 3.60 11.17 -14.81
N LEU A 185 4.19 11.14 -16.00
CA LEU A 185 5.21 12.08 -16.45
C LEU A 185 4.60 13.23 -17.27
N TRP A 186 3.60 12.90 -18.04
CA TRP A 186 2.92 13.82 -18.94
C TRP A 186 1.47 13.39 -19.16
N ASN A 187 0.59 14.39 -19.09
CA ASN A 187 -0.83 14.24 -19.44
C ASN A 187 -1.34 15.57 -19.98
N CYS A 188 -1.92 15.58 -21.16
CA CYS A 188 -2.40 16.80 -21.82
C CYS A 188 -3.83 17.20 -21.40
N TYR A 189 -4.48 16.43 -20.50
CA TYR A 189 -5.86 16.66 -20.04
C TYR A 189 -5.95 17.17 -18.61
#